data_0fe65ae57f33b68e821d1cdcd2c9e7d3
#
_entry.id   0fe65ae57f33b68e821d1cdcd2c9e7d3
#
_cell.length_a   1.000
_cell.length_b   1.000
_cell.length_c   1.000
_cell.angle_alpha   90.00
_cell.angle_beta   90.00
_cell.angle_gamma   90.00
#
_symmetry.space_group_name_H-M   'P 1'
#
loop_
_entity.id
_entity.type
_entity.pdbx_description
1 polymer ?
#
loop_
_entity_poly.entity_id
_entity_poly.type
_entity_poly.pdbx_seq_one_letter_code
_entity_poly.pdbx_strand_id
1 'polypeptide(L)'
;MRKSRFTEQQIIGFLRQAEAGMPVAELCRQGGFSDATFYKWRTKYGGMDAEEARRLKGLESENAKLKKLLAEAHLDIEALKVAFRVKRLAPQDKRGVITTMLAQCRISERRACALVGLSRDAWRHPPCVDERTKVLIARIREVAHQRRRFGYRRIHDMLRGDFPGTNHKKVYRLYREQNLSVRKRSKKRLRGERQPLQAATRLNEVWSMDFVSDALANGRRLKCLTVADDFSHECIDIAVAHAMPGSHVIQVLEQAARFRGYPRAVRTDNGPEFTSRAFMNWAQARGIENILIQLGRPMQNGYIESFNGRFRDECLNESWFETLAQAREAIAIWRQDYNEVRPHGTIGRIPPAAFAAMHRQSSGDAWQPTTESQAAILLTPGPLSN
;
A
#
# COMPACT_ATOMS: atom_id res chain seq x y z
N MET A 1 -28.26 -47.90 -15.19
CA MET A 1 -29.57 -48.55 -15.42
C MET A 1 -29.33 -49.94 -15.97
N ARG A 2 -29.97 -50.97 -15.43
CA ARG A 2 -29.91 -52.35 -16.05
C ARG A 2 -30.56 -52.24 -17.42
N LYS A 3 -29.91 -52.79 -18.48
CA LYS A 3 -30.47 -52.85 -19.82
C LYS A 3 -31.77 -53.69 -19.77
N SER A 4 -32.82 -53.18 -20.36
CA SER A 4 -34.08 -53.93 -20.50
C SER A 4 -33.82 -55.18 -21.33
N ARG A 5 -34.39 -56.29 -20.91
CA ARG A 5 -34.26 -57.60 -21.56
C ARG A 5 -34.98 -57.61 -22.95
N PHE A 6 -35.97 -56.73 -23.10
CA PHE A 6 -36.82 -56.61 -24.32
C PHE A 6 -36.62 -55.25 -24.98
N THR A 7 -36.62 -55.27 -26.28
CA THR A 7 -36.67 -54.05 -27.12
C THR A 7 -38.09 -53.45 -27.16
N GLU A 8 -38.21 -52.17 -27.43
CA GLU A 8 -39.49 -51.48 -27.55
C GLU A 8 -40.40 -52.16 -28.61
N GLN A 9 -39.80 -52.63 -29.72
CA GLN A 9 -40.51 -53.38 -30.78
C GLN A 9 -41.09 -54.70 -30.24
N GLN A 10 -40.36 -55.44 -29.46
CA GLN A 10 -40.80 -56.66 -28.87
C GLN A 10 -41.95 -56.44 -27.88
N ILE A 11 -41.83 -55.39 -27.03
CA ILE A 11 -42.87 -55.00 -26.07
C ILE A 11 -44.19 -54.67 -26.79
N ILE A 12 -44.10 -53.82 -27.84
CA ILE A 12 -45.28 -53.46 -28.61
C ILE A 12 -45.85 -54.67 -29.37
N GLY A 13 -45.00 -55.56 -29.88
CA GLY A 13 -45.45 -56.83 -30.46
C GLY A 13 -46.30 -57.65 -29.50
N PHE A 14 -45.88 -57.79 -28.26
CA PHE A 14 -46.67 -58.51 -27.22
C PHE A 14 -47.96 -57.77 -26.86
N LEU A 15 -47.98 -56.44 -26.81
CA LEU A 15 -49.20 -55.63 -26.54
C LEU A 15 -50.23 -55.82 -27.67
N ARG A 16 -49.78 -55.78 -28.96
CA ARG A 16 -50.67 -55.99 -30.12
C ARG A 16 -51.21 -57.40 -30.19
N GLN A 17 -50.42 -58.41 -29.81
CA GLN A 17 -50.93 -59.82 -29.73
C GLN A 17 -52.01 -60.00 -28.67
N ALA A 18 -51.87 -59.29 -27.53
CA ALA A 18 -52.93 -59.28 -26.53
C ALA A 18 -54.22 -58.55 -27.01
N GLU A 19 -54.07 -57.43 -27.74
CA GLU A 19 -55.18 -56.70 -28.38
C GLU A 19 -55.85 -57.54 -29.47
N ALA A 20 -55.09 -58.42 -30.14
CA ALA A 20 -55.64 -59.36 -31.11
C ALA A 20 -56.33 -60.57 -30.46
N GLY A 21 -56.44 -60.64 -29.12
CA GLY A 21 -57.19 -61.64 -28.39
C GLY A 21 -56.39 -62.76 -27.76
N MET A 22 -55.05 -62.72 -27.83
CA MET A 22 -54.22 -63.72 -27.15
C MET A 22 -54.23 -63.57 -25.61
N PRO A 23 -54.47 -64.62 -24.85
CA PRO A 23 -54.47 -64.56 -23.40
C PRO A 23 -53.12 -64.07 -22.80
N VAL A 24 -53.19 -63.11 -21.87
CA VAL A 24 -51.97 -62.51 -21.26
C VAL A 24 -51.07 -63.56 -20.59
N ALA A 25 -51.67 -64.58 -19.94
CA ALA A 25 -50.94 -65.68 -19.31
C ALA A 25 -50.06 -66.47 -20.34
N GLU A 26 -50.54 -66.63 -21.55
CA GLU A 26 -49.80 -67.34 -22.63
C GLU A 26 -48.66 -66.51 -23.18
N LEU A 27 -48.85 -65.19 -23.38
CA LEU A 27 -47.81 -64.26 -23.75
C LEU A 27 -46.71 -64.14 -22.71
N CYS A 28 -47.06 -64.17 -21.44
CA CYS A 28 -46.11 -64.17 -20.35
C CYS A 28 -45.25 -65.45 -20.32
N ARG A 29 -45.85 -66.60 -20.63
CA ARG A 29 -45.14 -67.89 -20.72
C ARG A 29 -44.21 -67.96 -21.91
N GLN A 30 -44.65 -67.50 -23.09
CA GLN A 30 -43.85 -67.44 -24.30
C GLN A 30 -42.72 -66.44 -24.21
N GLY A 31 -42.96 -65.26 -23.65
CA GLY A 31 -41.97 -64.17 -23.55
C GLY A 31 -41.05 -64.32 -22.32
N GLY A 32 -41.41 -65.12 -21.31
CA GLY A 32 -40.63 -65.28 -20.09
C GLY A 32 -40.62 -64.01 -19.21
N PHE A 33 -41.75 -63.33 -19.10
CA PHE A 33 -41.99 -62.17 -18.27
C PHE A 33 -43.23 -62.34 -17.39
N SER A 34 -43.36 -61.57 -16.30
CA SER A 34 -44.50 -61.66 -15.38
C SER A 34 -45.70 -60.80 -15.86
N ASP A 35 -46.91 -61.19 -15.41
CA ASP A 35 -48.16 -60.45 -15.66
C ASP A 35 -48.01 -59.01 -15.20
N ALA A 36 -47.39 -58.75 -14.06
CA ALA A 36 -47.15 -57.42 -13.55
C ALA A 36 -46.26 -56.58 -14.51
N THR A 37 -45.33 -57.26 -15.24
CA THR A 37 -44.51 -56.59 -16.26
C THR A 37 -45.33 -56.22 -17.50
N PHE A 38 -46.23 -57.12 -17.93
CA PHE A 38 -47.15 -56.87 -19.02
C PHE A 38 -48.04 -55.65 -18.73
N TYR A 39 -48.70 -55.59 -17.61
CA TYR A 39 -49.57 -54.45 -17.24
C TYR A 39 -48.80 -53.13 -17.10
N LYS A 40 -47.52 -53.19 -16.59
CA LYS A 40 -46.65 -51.98 -16.64
C LYS A 40 -46.34 -51.53 -18.07
N TRP A 41 -46.10 -52.47 -18.98
CA TRP A 41 -45.89 -52.15 -20.38
C TRP A 41 -47.17 -51.60 -21.02
N ARG A 42 -48.35 -52.19 -20.72
CA ARG A 42 -49.63 -51.72 -21.25
C ARG A 42 -49.94 -50.29 -20.76
N THR A 43 -49.67 -49.99 -19.50
CA THR A 43 -49.85 -48.64 -18.95
C THR A 43 -48.89 -47.63 -19.60
N LYS A 44 -47.68 -48.06 -19.95
CA LYS A 44 -46.65 -47.16 -20.48
C LYS A 44 -46.67 -47.02 -22.01
N TYR A 45 -47.00 -48.07 -22.71
CA TYR A 45 -46.90 -48.17 -24.18
C TYR A 45 -48.22 -48.56 -24.87
N GLY A 46 -49.32 -48.73 -24.16
CA GLY A 46 -50.62 -49.06 -24.75
C GLY A 46 -51.08 -48.02 -25.72
N GLY A 47 -51.48 -48.48 -26.92
CA GLY A 47 -51.97 -47.59 -28.01
C GLY A 47 -50.82 -46.92 -28.82
N MET A 48 -49.53 -47.12 -28.50
CA MET A 48 -48.44 -46.57 -29.20
C MET A 48 -47.92 -47.50 -30.32
N ASP A 49 -47.34 -46.88 -31.36
CA ASP A 49 -46.56 -47.62 -32.34
C ASP A 49 -45.07 -47.77 -31.91
N ALA A 50 -44.28 -48.52 -32.68
CA ALA A 50 -42.90 -48.79 -32.33
C ALA A 50 -42.01 -47.53 -32.45
N GLU A 51 -42.36 -46.59 -33.31
CA GLU A 51 -41.63 -45.32 -33.47
C GLU A 51 -41.92 -44.40 -32.29
N GLU A 52 -43.19 -44.28 -31.90
CA GLU A 52 -43.64 -43.47 -30.73
C GLU A 52 -43.01 -43.91 -29.44
N ALA A 53 -42.95 -45.27 -29.21
CA ALA A 53 -42.27 -45.83 -28.03
C ALA A 53 -40.77 -45.56 -28.02
N ARG A 54 -40.10 -45.59 -29.16
CA ARG A 54 -38.66 -45.18 -29.23
C ARG A 54 -38.52 -43.70 -28.95
N ARG A 55 -39.40 -42.84 -29.51
CA ARG A 55 -39.36 -41.40 -29.30
C ARG A 55 -39.62 -41.08 -27.82
N LEU A 56 -40.57 -41.72 -27.19
CA LEU A 56 -40.86 -41.57 -25.74
C LEU A 56 -39.61 -41.88 -24.91
N LYS A 57 -38.95 -43.00 -25.16
CA LYS A 57 -37.71 -43.38 -24.49
C LYS A 57 -36.56 -42.39 -24.72
N GLY A 58 -36.45 -41.88 -25.93
CA GLY A 58 -35.48 -40.84 -26.28
C GLY A 58 -35.75 -39.56 -25.44
N LEU A 59 -36.98 -39.10 -25.39
CA LEU A 59 -37.40 -37.93 -24.61
C LEU A 59 -37.22 -38.14 -23.09
N GLU A 60 -37.52 -39.32 -22.55
CA GLU A 60 -37.29 -39.67 -21.15
C GLU A 60 -35.79 -39.60 -20.81
N SER A 61 -34.93 -40.14 -21.69
CA SER A 61 -33.46 -40.09 -21.53
C SER A 61 -32.92 -38.65 -21.59
N GLU A 62 -33.42 -37.87 -22.55
CA GLU A 62 -33.10 -36.46 -22.68
C GLU A 62 -33.53 -35.64 -21.47
N ASN A 63 -34.78 -35.83 -21.01
CA ASN A 63 -35.31 -35.16 -19.83
C ASN A 63 -34.48 -35.51 -18.56
N ALA A 64 -34.10 -36.78 -18.40
CA ALA A 64 -33.24 -37.19 -17.30
C ALA A 64 -31.86 -36.49 -17.37
N LYS A 65 -31.31 -36.38 -18.58
CA LYS A 65 -30.03 -35.66 -18.81
C LYS A 65 -30.16 -34.16 -18.56
N LEU A 66 -31.24 -33.54 -19.04
CA LEU A 66 -31.51 -32.11 -18.83
C LEU A 66 -31.72 -31.80 -17.35
N LYS A 67 -32.50 -32.59 -16.62
CA LYS A 67 -32.68 -32.44 -15.18
C LYS A 67 -31.36 -32.52 -14.43
N LYS A 68 -30.48 -33.44 -14.80
CA LYS A 68 -29.14 -33.56 -14.22
C LYS A 68 -28.28 -32.31 -14.48
N LEU A 69 -28.24 -31.84 -15.73
CA LEU A 69 -27.51 -30.66 -16.13
C LEU A 69 -28.03 -29.39 -15.42
N LEU A 70 -29.36 -29.28 -15.28
CA LEU A 70 -29.99 -28.15 -14.57
C LEU A 70 -29.60 -28.14 -13.11
N ALA A 71 -29.65 -29.28 -12.44
CA ALA A 71 -29.23 -29.40 -11.02
C ALA A 71 -27.74 -29.04 -10.86
N GLU A 72 -26.88 -29.49 -11.77
CA GLU A 72 -25.47 -29.15 -11.78
C GLU A 72 -25.25 -27.66 -12.00
N ALA A 73 -25.93 -27.06 -12.98
CA ALA A 73 -25.84 -25.62 -13.26
C ALA A 73 -26.30 -24.77 -12.06
N HIS A 74 -27.34 -25.21 -11.37
CA HIS A 74 -27.84 -24.51 -10.17
C HIS A 74 -26.80 -24.49 -9.05
N LEU A 75 -26.16 -25.63 -8.79
CA LEU A 75 -25.07 -25.72 -7.82
C LEU A 75 -23.87 -24.85 -8.19
N ASP A 76 -23.55 -24.75 -9.48
CA ASP A 76 -22.48 -23.86 -9.96
C ASP A 76 -22.82 -22.38 -9.75
N ILE A 77 -24.07 -22.00 -10.04
CA ILE A 77 -24.55 -20.64 -9.81
C ILE A 77 -24.47 -20.28 -8.32
N GLU A 78 -24.88 -21.16 -7.43
CA GLU A 78 -24.77 -20.93 -5.97
C GLU A 78 -23.32 -20.78 -5.54
N ALA A 79 -22.44 -21.66 -6.00
CA ALA A 79 -21.03 -21.63 -5.72
C ALA A 79 -20.37 -20.32 -6.23
N LEU A 80 -20.71 -19.89 -7.44
CA LEU A 80 -20.24 -18.63 -8.01
C LEU A 80 -20.78 -17.40 -7.26
N LYS A 81 -22.01 -17.41 -6.78
CA LYS A 81 -22.52 -16.32 -5.91
C LYS A 81 -21.71 -16.16 -4.64
N VAL A 82 -21.25 -17.24 -4.04
CA VAL A 82 -20.32 -17.22 -2.90
C VAL A 82 -18.98 -16.64 -3.30
N ALA A 83 -18.46 -17.00 -4.47
CA ALA A 83 -17.18 -16.48 -4.99
C ALA A 83 -17.23 -14.99 -5.31
N PHE A 84 -18.32 -14.49 -5.91
CA PHE A 84 -18.46 -13.08 -6.33
C PHE A 84 -18.65 -12.07 -5.20
N ARG A 85 -18.86 -12.50 -3.97
CA ARG A 85 -18.81 -11.61 -2.80
C ARG A 85 -17.42 -11.01 -2.57
N VAL A 86 -16.38 -11.55 -3.18
CA VAL A 86 -14.99 -11.08 -3.10
C VAL A 86 -14.61 -10.34 -4.39
N LYS A 87 -14.48 -9.03 -4.32
CA LYS A 87 -14.35 -8.10 -5.49
C LYS A 87 -13.13 -8.29 -6.40
N ARG A 88 -12.06 -8.98 -6.00
CA ARG A 88 -10.88 -9.35 -6.83
C ARG A 88 -10.19 -10.58 -6.23
N LEU A 89 -10.18 -11.66 -6.96
CA LEU A 89 -9.57 -12.92 -6.55
C LEU A 89 -8.07 -12.93 -6.86
N ALA A 90 -7.25 -12.45 -5.93
CA ALA A 90 -5.83 -12.81 -5.93
C ALA A 90 -5.68 -14.33 -5.68
N PRO A 91 -4.56 -14.97 -6.09
CA PRO A 91 -4.38 -16.42 -5.89
C PRO A 91 -4.58 -16.90 -4.44
N GLN A 92 -4.31 -16.06 -3.45
CA GLN A 92 -4.56 -16.34 -2.03
C GLN A 92 -6.05 -16.32 -1.72
N ASP A 93 -6.79 -15.35 -2.25
CA ASP A 93 -8.23 -15.22 -2.07
C ASP A 93 -8.97 -16.40 -2.71
N LYS A 94 -8.46 -16.89 -3.86
CA LYS A 94 -9.00 -18.08 -4.53
C LYS A 94 -9.03 -19.31 -3.63
N ARG A 95 -8.00 -19.52 -2.77
CA ARG A 95 -7.98 -20.64 -1.82
C ARG A 95 -9.05 -20.49 -0.75
N GLY A 96 -9.18 -19.30 -0.17
CA GLY A 96 -10.22 -19.00 0.81
C GLY A 96 -11.62 -19.19 0.22
N VAL A 97 -11.86 -18.74 -1.01
CA VAL A 97 -13.13 -18.94 -1.72
C VAL A 97 -13.42 -20.43 -1.92
N ILE A 98 -12.45 -21.23 -2.39
CA ILE A 98 -12.63 -22.69 -2.54
C ILE A 98 -12.99 -23.34 -1.21
N THR A 99 -12.30 -22.98 -0.12
CA THR A 99 -12.63 -23.51 1.23
C THR A 99 -14.06 -23.16 1.64
N THR A 100 -14.49 -21.91 1.40
CA THR A 100 -15.86 -21.47 1.70
C THR A 100 -16.90 -22.20 0.82
N MET A 101 -16.61 -22.37 -0.48
CA MET A 101 -17.48 -23.11 -1.40
C MET A 101 -17.65 -24.58 -0.98
N LEU A 102 -16.59 -25.25 -0.53
CA LEU A 102 -16.65 -26.61 -0.03
C LEU A 102 -17.43 -26.75 1.28
N ALA A 103 -17.38 -25.70 2.14
CA ALA A 103 -18.12 -25.70 3.39
C ALA A 103 -19.62 -25.38 3.22
N GLN A 104 -19.97 -24.51 2.27
CA GLN A 104 -21.34 -24.01 2.10
C GLN A 104 -22.12 -24.68 0.96
N CYS A 105 -21.44 -25.18 -0.07
CA CYS A 105 -22.06 -25.76 -1.25
C CYS A 105 -21.73 -27.26 -1.35
N ARG A 106 -22.70 -28.09 -1.78
CA ARG A 106 -22.48 -29.53 -1.99
C ARG A 106 -21.78 -29.81 -3.33
N ILE A 107 -20.58 -29.24 -3.52
CA ILE A 107 -19.78 -29.43 -4.73
C ILE A 107 -18.47 -30.15 -4.43
N SER A 108 -17.93 -30.85 -5.44
CA SER A 108 -16.65 -31.52 -5.30
C SER A 108 -15.48 -30.51 -5.37
N GLU A 109 -14.37 -30.83 -4.70
CA GLU A 109 -13.10 -30.08 -4.78
C GLU A 109 -12.68 -29.81 -6.23
N ARG A 110 -12.77 -30.84 -7.10
CA ARG A 110 -12.43 -30.71 -8.53
C ARG A 110 -13.25 -29.60 -9.20
N ARG A 111 -14.54 -29.54 -8.89
CA ARG A 111 -15.48 -28.58 -9.46
C ARG A 111 -15.25 -27.18 -8.89
N ALA A 112 -15.07 -27.05 -7.58
CA ALA A 112 -14.75 -25.79 -6.93
C ALA A 112 -13.46 -25.17 -7.49
N CYS A 113 -12.40 -25.97 -7.65
CA CYS A 113 -11.15 -25.52 -8.23
C CYS A 113 -11.31 -25.06 -9.70
N ALA A 114 -12.07 -25.81 -10.50
CA ALA A 114 -12.35 -25.46 -11.89
C ALA A 114 -13.12 -24.14 -12.01
N LEU A 115 -14.16 -23.92 -11.21
CA LEU A 115 -14.97 -22.69 -11.19
C LEU A 115 -14.16 -21.43 -10.84
N VAL A 116 -13.21 -21.57 -9.93
CA VAL A 116 -12.36 -20.46 -9.48
C VAL A 116 -11.09 -20.30 -10.35
N GLY A 117 -10.82 -21.26 -11.22
CA GLY A 117 -9.62 -21.27 -12.07
C GLY A 117 -8.33 -21.39 -11.25
N LEU A 118 -8.27 -22.35 -10.33
CA LEU A 118 -7.09 -22.74 -9.56
C LEU A 118 -6.90 -24.26 -9.68
N SER A 119 -5.68 -24.73 -9.93
CA SER A 119 -5.42 -26.17 -9.97
C SER A 119 -5.61 -26.79 -8.56
N ARG A 120 -6.03 -28.05 -8.48
CA ARG A 120 -6.15 -28.77 -7.22
C ARG A 120 -4.83 -28.87 -6.48
N ASP A 121 -3.75 -29.09 -7.23
CA ASP A 121 -2.39 -29.12 -6.68
C ASP A 121 -2.04 -27.78 -6.02
N ALA A 122 -2.24 -26.67 -6.72
CA ALA A 122 -2.01 -25.34 -6.16
C ALA A 122 -2.92 -25.00 -4.96
N TRP A 123 -4.11 -25.60 -4.86
CA TRP A 123 -4.96 -25.43 -3.70
C TRP A 123 -4.50 -26.28 -2.50
N ARG A 124 -4.13 -27.54 -2.73
CA ARG A 124 -3.66 -28.48 -1.69
C ARG A 124 -2.27 -28.14 -1.16
N HIS A 125 -1.40 -27.65 -2.05
CA HIS A 125 -0.02 -27.27 -1.74
C HIS A 125 0.15 -25.75 -1.82
N PRO A 126 -0.25 -25.01 -0.78
CA PRO A 126 0.01 -23.58 -0.75
C PRO A 126 1.53 -23.34 -0.78
N PRO A 127 2.01 -22.27 -1.46
CA PRO A 127 3.43 -21.97 -1.50
C PRO A 127 3.93 -21.78 -0.06
N CYS A 128 4.93 -22.56 0.32
CA CYS A 128 5.61 -22.40 1.58
C CYS A 128 6.40 -21.09 1.57
N VAL A 129 6.29 -20.31 2.65
CA VAL A 129 7.08 -19.08 2.83
C VAL A 129 8.47 -19.50 3.29
N ASP A 130 9.49 -19.22 2.46
CA ASP A 130 10.89 -19.50 2.79
C ASP A 130 11.35 -18.69 4.02
N GLU A 131 12.34 -19.20 4.78
CA GLU A 131 12.86 -18.56 5.99
C GLU A 131 13.31 -17.12 5.74
N ARG A 132 14.00 -16.87 4.63
CA ARG A 132 14.41 -15.51 4.23
C ARG A 132 13.20 -14.56 4.10
N THR A 133 12.08 -15.05 3.59
CA THR A 133 10.85 -14.24 3.50
C THR A 133 10.19 -14.05 4.86
N LYS A 134 10.26 -15.01 5.78
CA LYS A 134 9.78 -14.84 7.17
C LYS A 134 10.57 -13.76 7.91
N VAL A 135 11.90 -13.79 7.80
CA VAL A 135 12.78 -12.76 8.37
C VAL A 135 12.48 -11.39 7.75
N LEU A 136 12.29 -11.33 6.43
CA LEU A 136 11.90 -10.10 5.74
C LEU A 136 10.55 -9.54 6.25
N ILE A 137 9.55 -10.39 6.47
CA ILE A 137 8.25 -9.99 7.04
C ILE A 137 8.44 -9.41 8.45
N ALA A 138 9.22 -10.08 9.29
CA ALA A 138 9.49 -9.61 10.65
C ALA A 138 10.15 -8.21 10.62
N ARG A 139 11.13 -8.02 9.74
CA ARG A 139 11.83 -6.73 9.60
C ARG A 139 10.94 -5.63 9.01
N ILE A 140 10.06 -5.98 8.02
CA ILE A 140 9.05 -5.04 7.50
C ILE A 140 8.11 -4.57 8.63
N ARG A 141 7.66 -5.48 9.49
CA ARG A 141 6.79 -5.14 10.65
C ARG A 141 7.51 -4.22 11.62
N GLU A 142 8.73 -4.56 11.99
CA GLU A 142 9.55 -3.77 12.92
C GLU A 142 9.72 -2.34 12.42
N VAL A 143 10.20 -2.15 11.18
CA VAL A 143 10.37 -0.82 10.58
C VAL A 143 9.03 -0.08 10.48
N ALA A 144 7.93 -0.76 10.12
CA ALA A 144 6.62 -0.13 10.03
C ALA A 144 6.08 0.32 11.39
N HIS A 145 6.38 -0.40 12.48
CA HIS A 145 6.01 -0.02 13.85
C HIS A 145 6.84 1.15 14.37
N GLN A 146 8.15 1.15 14.10
CA GLN A 146 9.04 2.26 14.46
C GLN A 146 8.73 3.53 13.65
N ARG A 147 8.30 3.38 12.40
CA ARG A 147 8.08 4.45 11.41
C ARG A 147 6.66 4.41 10.88
N ARG A 148 5.67 4.71 11.72
CA ARG A 148 4.23 4.58 11.40
C ARG A 148 3.78 5.33 10.15
N ARG A 149 4.50 6.39 9.75
CA ARG A 149 4.20 7.20 8.57
C ARG A 149 4.95 6.75 7.30
N PHE A 150 5.76 5.69 7.38
CA PHE A 150 6.50 5.20 6.23
C PHE A 150 5.63 4.24 5.40
N GLY A 151 5.50 4.58 4.10
CA GLY A 151 4.93 3.66 3.14
C GLY A 151 5.97 2.63 2.66
N TYR A 152 5.51 1.55 2.03
CA TYR A 152 6.33 0.43 1.59
C TYR A 152 7.60 0.80 0.79
N ARG A 153 7.61 1.91 0.04
CA ARG A 153 8.80 2.32 -0.73
C ARG A 153 9.95 2.75 0.18
N ARG A 154 9.65 3.55 1.21
CA ARG A 154 10.67 3.96 2.19
C ARG A 154 11.14 2.78 3.04
N ILE A 155 10.20 1.91 3.44
CA ILE A 155 10.55 0.66 4.14
C ILE A 155 11.48 -0.19 3.26
N HIS A 156 11.17 -0.35 1.98
CA HIS A 156 12.05 -1.04 1.04
C HIS A 156 13.43 -0.38 0.94
N ASP A 157 13.49 0.96 0.88
CA ASP A 157 14.77 1.67 0.79
C ASP A 157 15.61 1.47 2.05
N MET A 158 15.01 1.44 3.24
CA MET A 158 15.69 1.11 4.50
C MET A 158 16.18 -0.34 4.58
N LEU A 159 15.45 -1.26 3.97
CA LEU A 159 15.79 -2.69 3.96
C LEU A 159 16.85 -3.08 2.92
N ARG A 160 17.32 -2.17 2.08
CA ARG A 160 18.28 -2.48 1.01
C ARG A 160 19.61 -3.02 1.53
N GLY A 161 20.08 -2.53 2.68
CA GLY A 161 21.32 -3.01 3.32
C GLY A 161 21.18 -4.46 3.76
N ASP A 162 20.10 -4.76 4.49
CA ASP A 162 19.86 -6.09 5.09
C ASP A 162 19.41 -7.13 4.04
N PHE A 163 18.68 -6.69 3.01
CA PHE A 163 18.09 -7.56 1.99
C PHE A 163 18.42 -7.08 0.56
N PRO A 164 19.69 -7.11 0.15
CA PRO A 164 20.08 -6.67 -1.19
C PRO A 164 19.37 -7.50 -2.28
N GLY A 165 18.98 -6.84 -3.37
CA GLY A 165 18.28 -7.50 -4.49
C GLY A 165 16.79 -7.78 -4.27
N THR A 166 16.22 -7.44 -3.11
CA THR A 166 14.79 -7.63 -2.87
C THR A 166 13.97 -6.62 -3.71
N ASN A 167 13.04 -7.13 -4.50
CA ASN A 167 12.19 -6.28 -5.34
C ASN A 167 11.15 -5.53 -4.48
N HIS A 168 10.99 -4.22 -4.74
CA HIS A 168 9.99 -3.38 -4.06
C HIS A 168 8.55 -3.89 -4.23
N LYS A 169 8.24 -4.63 -5.33
CA LYS A 169 6.93 -5.28 -5.51
C LYS A 169 6.71 -6.42 -4.50
N LYS A 170 7.76 -7.18 -4.15
CA LYS A 170 7.70 -8.21 -3.08
C LYS A 170 7.42 -7.55 -1.74
N VAL A 171 8.16 -6.48 -1.41
CA VAL A 171 7.94 -5.71 -0.17
C VAL A 171 6.52 -5.13 -0.12
N TYR A 172 6.01 -4.57 -1.23
CA TYR A 172 4.65 -4.05 -1.31
C TYR A 172 3.58 -5.11 -1.02
N ARG A 173 3.74 -6.31 -1.63
CA ARG A 173 2.82 -7.42 -1.39
C ARG A 173 2.80 -7.82 0.07
N LEU A 174 3.99 -8.10 0.65
CA LEU A 174 4.13 -8.50 2.06
C LEU A 174 3.61 -7.41 3.01
N TYR A 175 3.89 -6.15 2.75
CA TYR A 175 3.40 -5.00 3.51
C TYR A 175 1.86 -4.93 3.52
N ARG A 176 1.21 -5.21 2.40
CA ARG A 176 -0.25 -5.28 2.32
C ARG A 176 -0.83 -6.50 3.02
N GLU A 177 -0.19 -7.67 2.88
CA GLU A 177 -0.58 -8.90 3.56
C GLU A 177 -0.57 -8.74 5.09
N GLN A 178 0.32 -7.89 5.60
CA GLN A 178 0.41 -7.58 7.04
C GLN A 178 -0.50 -6.41 7.47
N ASN A 179 -1.37 -5.88 6.61
CA ASN A 179 -2.27 -4.75 6.90
C ASN A 179 -1.57 -3.46 7.36
N LEU A 180 -0.31 -3.24 6.96
CA LEU A 180 0.51 -2.10 7.36
C LEU A 180 0.27 -0.84 6.51
N SER A 181 -0.74 -0.83 5.64
CA SER A 181 -0.97 0.24 4.67
C SER A 181 -1.28 1.57 5.32
N VAL A 182 -0.43 2.57 5.12
CA VAL A 182 -0.64 3.95 5.59
C VAL A 182 -1.78 4.60 4.80
N ARG A 183 -2.75 5.19 5.49
CA ARG A 183 -3.87 5.90 4.88
C ARG A 183 -3.36 7.17 4.20
N LYS A 184 -3.48 7.24 2.88
CA LYS A 184 -3.15 8.45 2.12
C LYS A 184 -4.30 9.45 2.20
N ARG A 185 -4.02 10.69 2.62
CA ARG A 185 -4.97 11.79 2.43
C ARG A 185 -5.04 12.12 0.94
N SER A 186 -6.24 12.11 0.39
CA SER A 186 -6.49 12.59 -0.98
C SER A 186 -6.28 14.11 -1.00
N LYS A 187 -5.25 14.56 -1.73
CA LYS A 187 -5.04 15.99 -1.96
C LYS A 187 -5.97 16.43 -3.09
N LYS A 188 -6.81 17.44 -2.86
CA LYS A 188 -7.52 18.12 -3.97
C LYS A 188 -6.46 18.71 -4.91
N ARG A 189 -6.53 18.36 -6.20
CA ARG A 189 -5.69 18.99 -7.22
C ARG A 189 -6.19 20.41 -7.45
N LEU A 190 -5.48 21.40 -6.94
CA LEU A 190 -5.67 22.78 -7.34
C LEU A 190 -5.16 22.93 -8.80
N ARG A 191 -6.05 23.36 -9.69
CA ARG A 191 -5.71 23.72 -11.07
C ARG A 191 -5.17 25.17 -11.02
N GLY A 192 -3.87 25.34 -11.05
CA GLY A 192 -3.19 26.63 -11.21
C GLY A 192 -1.94 26.42 -12.05
N GLU A 193 -1.55 27.44 -12.82
CA GLU A 193 -0.28 27.45 -13.54
C GLU A 193 0.86 27.29 -12.54
N ARG A 194 1.62 26.22 -12.70
CA ARG A 194 2.81 25.95 -11.88
C ARG A 194 4.01 26.60 -12.55
N GLN A 195 4.47 27.71 -12.01
CA GLN A 195 5.82 28.17 -12.33
C GLN A 195 6.80 27.26 -11.59
N PRO A 196 7.74 26.60 -12.31
CA PRO A 196 8.75 25.78 -11.66
C PRO A 196 9.61 26.66 -10.76
N LEU A 197 9.82 26.22 -9.52
CA LEU A 197 10.84 26.81 -8.65
C LEU A 197 12.19 26.64 -9.33
N GLN A 198 12.99 27.71 -9.33
CA GLN A 198 14.39 27.60 -9.73
C GLN A 198 15.08 26.67 -8.74
N ALA A 199 15.48 25.49 -9.22
CA ALA A 199 16.09 24.46 -8.38
C ALA A 199 17.52 24.92 -8.04
N ALA A 200 17.89 24.84 -6.75
CA ALA A 200 19.26 25.02 -6.32
C ALA A 200 20.15 23.93 -6.96
N THR A 201 21.36 24.28 -7.37
CA THR A 201 22.29 23.42 -8.12
C THR A 201 23.48 22.95 -7.26
N ARG A 202 23.73 23.59 -6.13
CA ARG A 202 24.84 23.31 -5.21
C ARG A 202 24.45 23.51 -3.75
N LEU A 203 25.23 22.95 -2.87
CA LEU A 203 25.10 23.14 -1.42
C LEU A 203 25.24 24.64 -1.05
N ASN A 204 24.46 25.04 -0.04
CA ASN A 204 24.44 26.42 0.46
C ASN A 204 24.08 27.49 -0.57
N GLU A 205 23.46 27.11 -1.70
CA GLU A 205 23.00 28.10 -2.67
C GLU A 205 21.75 28.82 -2.15
N VAL A 206 20.76 28.08 -1.66
CA VAL A 206 19.53 28.63 -1.09
C VAL A 206 19.14 27.86 0.16
N TRP A 207 18.97 28.55 1.27
CA TRP A 207 18.33 28.01 2.45
C TRP A 207 16.89 28.48 2.53
N SER A 208 15.95 27.56 2.54
CA SER A 208 14.53 27.86 2.78
C SER A 208 14.21 27.79 4.26
N MET A 209 13.44 28.77 4.75
CA MET A 209 13.06 28.87 6.15
C MET A 209 11.56 29.13 6.30
N ASP A 210 10.98 28.59 7.39
CA ASP A 210 9.59 28.82 7.72
C ASP A 210 9.35 28.52 9.21
N PHE A 211 8.22 28.99 9.74
CA PHE A 211 7.80 28.74 11.09
C PHE A 211 6.71 27.65 11.18
N VAL A 212 6.91 26.72 12.10
CA VAL A 212 5.90 25.73 12.47
C VAL A 212 5.49 25.97 13.91
N SER A 213 4.20 26.16 14.16
CA SER A 213 3.65 26.34 15.50
C SER A 213 3.06 25.05 16.02
N ASP A 214 3.26 24.79 17.33
CA ASP A 214 2.68 23.69 18.08
C ASP A 214 2.39 24.15 19.53
N ALA A 215 1.96 23.25 20.42
CA ALA A 215 1.71 23.55 21.81
C ALA A 215 2.23 22.43 22.72
N LEU A 216 2.68 22.81 23.91
CA LEU A 216 2.96 21.88 25.01
C LEU A 216 1.64 21.33 25.60
N ALA A 217 1.75 20.25 26.37
CA ALA A 217 0.63 19.61 27.06
C ALA A 217 -0.20 20.59 27.94
N ASN A 218 0.46 21.59 28.49
CA ASN A 218 -0.18 22.66 29.30
C ASN A 218 -0.83 23.78 28.45
N GLY A 219 -0.90 23.62 27.12
CA GLY A 219 -1.46 24.59 26.17
C GLY A 219 -0.53 25.77 25.83
N ARG A 220 0.66 25.84 26.41
CA ARG A 220 1.63 26.91 26.09
C ARG A 220 2.18 26.72 24.67
N ARG A 221 2.05 27.75 23.85
CA ARG A 221 2.51 27.68 22.45
C ARG A 221 4.02 27.55 22.35
N LEU A 222 4.47 26.76 21.37
CA LEU A 222 5.84 26.74 20.88
C LEU A 222 5.90 27.09 19.40
N LYS A 223 7.02 27.72 19.04
CA LYS A 223 7.34 28.14 17.69
C LYS A 223 8.66 27.48 17.30
N CYS A 224 8.64 26.76 16.18
CA CYS A 224 9.82 26.10 15.62
C CYS A 224 10.22 26.83 14.34
N LEU A 225 11.44 27.36 14.30
CA LEU A 225 12.06 27.84 13.06
C LEU A 225 12.72 26.66 12.37
N THR A 226 12.28 26.33 11.18
CA THR A 226 12.87 25.29 10.35
C THR A 226 13.75 25.90 9.27
N VAL A 227 14.96 25.37 9.12
CA VAL A 227 15.93 25.81 8.10
C VAL A 227 16.40 24.59 7.33
N ALA A 228 16.26 24.61 6.01
CA ALA A 228 16.66 23.49 5.15
C ALA A 228 17.40 23.98 3.91
N ASP A 229 18.39 23.21 3.48
CA ASP A 229 19.10 23.42 2.22
C ASP A 229 18.26 22.89 1.06
N ASP A 230 17.97 23.74 0.07
CA ASP A 230 17.09 23.39 -1.05
C ASP A 230 17.71 22.36 -2.01
N PHE A 231 19.03 22.28 -2.09
CA PHE A 231 19.73 21.33 -2.96
C PHE A 231 19.80 19.93 -2.34
N SER A 232 20.35 19.84 -1.14
CA SER A 232 20.54 18.56 -0.46
C SER A 232 19.29 18.06 0.26
N HIS A 233 18.29 18.92 0.46
CA HIS A 233 17.15 18.68 1.36
C HIS A 233 17.54 18.38 2.81
N GLU A 234 18.76 18.70 3.21
CA GLU A 234 19.25 18.53 4.56
C GLU A 234 18.60 19.57 5.48
N CYS A 235 18.07 19.12 6.60
CA CYS A 235 17.61 20.02 7.67
C CYS A 235 18.83 20.60 8.38
N ILE A 236 19.10 21.87 8.17
CA ILE A 236 20.23 22.58 8.75
C ILE A 236 20.00 22.79 10.23
N ASP A 237 18.86 23.33 10.61
CA ASP A 237 18.48 23.48 12.00
C ASP A 237 16.95 23.51 12.23
N ILE A 238 16.53 23.20 13.46
CA ILE A 238 15.19 23.42 13.95
C ILE A 238 15.31 24.06 15.34
N ALA A 239 15.21 25.37 15.40
CA ALA A 239 15.23 26.10 16.66
C ALA A 239 13.83 26.12 17.28
N VAL A 240 13.73 25.83 18.59
CA VAL A 240 12.46 25.70 19.33
C VAL A 240 12.42 26.66 20.50
N ALA A 241 11.43 27.56 20.51
CA ALA A 241 11.22 28.53 21.56
C ALA A 241 9.73 28.88 21.73
N HIS A 242 9.38 29.56 22.80
CA HIS A 242 8.03 30.12 23.00
C HIS A 242 7.79 31.34 22.12
N ALA A 243 8.82 32.17 21.97
CA ALA A 243 8.82 33.35 21.11
C ALA A 243 10.15 33.38 20.33
N MET A 244 10.12 33.87 19.11
CA MET A 244 11.29 33.90 18.23
C MET A 244 11.33 35.22 17.46
N PRO A 245 11.83 36.31 18.07
CA PRO A 245 12.02 37.59 17.39
C PRO A 245 13.10 37.48 16.31
N GLY A 246 13.17 38.43 15.39
CA GLY A 246 14.16 38.44 14.29
C GLY A 246 15.62 38.35 14.77
N SER A 247 15.97 38.94 15.94
CA SER A 247 17.29 38.79 16.55
C SER A 247 17.64 37.32 16.91
N HIS A 248 16.67 36.56 17.38
CA HIS A 248 16.86 35.13 17.65
C HIS A 248 17.02 34.32 16.35
N VAL A 249 16.27 34.67 15.30
CA VAL A 249 16.48 34.07 13.96
C VAL A 249 17.90 34.27 13.47
N ILE A 250 18.43 35.48 13.62
CA ILE A 250 19.82 35.81 13.26
C ILE A 250 20.81 34.93 14.03
N GLN A 251 20.64 34.79 15.36
CA GLN A 251 21.50 33.92 16.19
C GLN A 251 21.50 32.47 15.72
N VAL A 252 20.33 31.92 15.36
CA VAL A 252 20.21 30.56 14.82
C VAL A 252 20.98 30.42 13.51
N LEU A 253 20.85 31.40 12.62
CA LEU A 253 21.54 31.36 11.33
C LEU A 253 23.06 31.53 11.46
N GLU A 254 23.51 32.43 12.34
CA GLU A 254 24.93 32.59 12.68
C GLU A 254 25.53 31.29 13.24
N GLN A 255 24.80 30.62 14.14
CA GLN A 255 25.23 29.34 14.68
C GLN A 255 25.29 28.26 13.60
N ALA A 256 24.31 28.17 12.72
CA ALA A 256 24.29 27.22 11.62
C ALA A 256 25.45 27.50 10.62
N ALA A 257 25.69 28.77 10.30
CA ALA A 257 26.73 29.19 9.39
C ALA A 257 28.15 28.89 9.86
N ARG A 258 28.40 28.84 11.19
CA ARG A 258 29.72 28.47 11.76
C ARG A 258 30.16 27.08 11.32
N PHE A 259 29.23 26.16 11.10
CA PHE A 259 29.54 24.78 10.76
C PHE A 259 29.43 24.50 9.24
N ARG A 260 28.60 25.29 8.52
CA ARG A 260 28.29 25.04 7.11
C ARG A 260 28.73 26.09 6.13
N GLY A 261 29.15 27.25 6.62
CA GLY A 261 29.29 28.47 5.80
C GLY A 261 27.94 29.15 5.61
N TYR A 262 27.99 30.40 5.14
CA TYR A 262 26.79 31.17 4.83
C TYR A 262 26.15 30.72 3.51
N PRO A 263 24.82 30.74 3.41
CA PRO A 263 24.15 30.52 2.13
C PRO A 263 24.33 31.76 1.23
N ARG A 264 24.25 31.54 -0.08
CA ARG A 264 24.16 32.65 -1.03
C ARG A 264 22.85 33.42 -0.88
N ALA A 265 21.76 32.70 -0.66
CA ALA A 265 20.45 33.31 -0.50
C ALA A 265 19.63 32.59 0.60
N VAL A 266 18.73 33.32 1.21
CA VAL A 266 17.70 32.77 2.10
C VAL A 266 16.33 33.03 1.48
N ARG A 267 15.46 31.99 1.52
CA ARG A 267 14.08 32.08 1.05
C ARG A 267 13.12 32.01 2.23
N THR A 268 12.29 33.03 2.37
CA THR A 268 11.38 33.19 3.52
C THR A 268 10.01 33.64 3.06
N ASP A 269 9.02 33.45 3.92
CA ASP A 269 7.75 34.17 3.80
C ASP A 269 7.92 35.66 4.21
N ASN A 270 6.84 36.45 4.10
CA ASN A 270 6.81 37.86 4.46
C ASN A 270 6.54 38.06 5.97
N GLY A 271 6.91 37.11 6.81
CA GLY A 271 6.77 37.24 8.25
C GLY A 271 7.52 38.45 8.83
N PRO A 272 7.01 39.10 9.89
CA PRO A 272 7.65 40.28 10.48
C PRO A 272 9.05 39.96 11.01
N GLU A 273 9.35 38.74 11.35
CA GLU A 273 10.67 38.29 11.80
C GLU A 273 11.72 38.38 10.69
N PHE A 274 11.35 38.06 9.44
CA PHE A 274 12.22 38.04 8.26
C PHE A 274 12.26 39.37 7.52
N THR A 275 11.24 40.23 7.72
CA THR A 275 11.20 41.58 7.13
C THR A 275 11.66 42.66 8.11
N SER A 276 12.08 42.26 9.33
CA SER A 276 12.61 43.20 10.32
C SER A 276 13.87 43.89 9.83
N ARG A 277 14.04 45.19 10.19
CA ARG A 277 15.25 45.95 9.83
C ARG A 277 16.53 45.25 10.29
N ALA A 278 16.52 44.62 11.45
CA ALA A 278 17.65 43.89 11.98
C ALA A 278 18.04 42.70 11.07
N PHE A 279 17.06 41.91 10.63
CA PHE A 279 17.30 40.78 9.72
C PHE A 279 17.81 41.24 8.34
N MET A 280 17.21 42.26 7.76
CA MET A 280 17.60 42.81 6.48
C MET A 280 19.05 43.37 6.51
N ASN A 281 19.39 44.11 7.58
CA ASN A 281 20.75 44.66 7.75
C ASN A 281 21.78 43.53 7.93
N TRP A 282 21.41 42.48 8.68
CA TRP A 282 22.28 41.31 8.85
C TRP A 282 22.54 40.58 7.53
N ALA A 283 21.48 40.32 6.74
CA ALA A 283 21.59 39.65 5.44
C ALA A 283 22.49 40.46 4.51
N GLN A 284 22.27 41.77 4.44
CA GLN A 284 23.08 42.68 3.62
C GLN A 284 24.57 42.70 4.07
N ALA A 285 24.84 42.77 5.38
CA ALA A 285 26.20 42.76 5.91
C ALA A 285 26.96 41.46 5.60
N ARG A 286 26.25 40.35 5.44
CA ARG A 286 26.82 39.02 5.11
C ARG A 286 26.79 38.71 3.61
N GLY A 287 26.30 39.62 2.77
CA GLY A 287 26.15 39.42 1.33
C GLY A 287 25.12 38.35 0.97
N ILE A 288 24.13 38.11 1.85
CA ILE A 288 23.09 37.08 1.68
C ILE A 288 21.90 37.75 0.94
N GLU A 289 21.49 37.17 -0.16
CA GLU A 289 20.30 37.59 -0.89
C GLU A 289 19.03 37.13 -0.11
N ASN A 290 18.09 38.04 0.17
CA ASN A 290 16.82 37.68 0.79
C ASN A 290 15.73 37.54 -0.28
N ILE A 291 15.33 36.31 -0.57
CA ILE A 291 14.28 35.95 -1.54
C ILE A 291 12.94 35.85 -0.79
N LEU A 292 12.19 36.95 -0.80
CA LEU A 292 10.84 36.95 -0.26
C LEU A 292 9.86 36.31 -1.24
N ILE A 293 9.02 35.37 -0.75
CA ILE A 293 7.96 34.78 -1.58
C ILE A 293 6.88 35.83 -1.89
N GLN A 294 6.36 35.80 -3.11
CA GLN A 294 5.28 36.70 -3.51
C GLN A 294 4.00 36.41 -2.74
N LEU A 295 3.29 37.46 -2.32
CA LEU A 295 1.98 37.35 -1.68
C LEU A 295 1.01 36.51 -2.55
N GLY A 296 0.38 35.49 -1.95
CA GLY A 296 -0.55 34.60 -2.65
C GLY A 296 0.11 33.49 -3.46
N ARG A 297 1.44 33.32 -3.43
CA ARG A 297 2.16 32.24 -4.13
C ARG A 297 2.94 31.32 -3.18
N PRO A 298 2.25 30.58 -2.30
CA PRO A 298 2.91 29.70 -1.31
C PRO A 298 3.79 28.64 -1.99
N MET A 299 3.48 28.27 -3.24
CA MET A 299 4.27 27.27 -4.00
C MET A 299 5.75 27.67 -4.18
N GLN A 300 6.10 28.96 -4.06
CA GLN A 300 7.48 29.43 -4.13
C GLN A 300 8.31 28.97 -2.91
N ASN A 301 7.67 28.55 -1.81
CA ASN A 301 8.32 27.95 -0.63
C ASN A 301 8.08 26.43 -0.52
N GLY A 302 7.76 25.77 -1.62
CA GLY A 302 7.33 24.36 -1.64
C GLY A 302 8.32 23.36 -1.05
N TYR A 303 9.63 23.67 -1.01
CA TYR A 303 10.64 22.82 -0.36
C TYR A 303 10.42 22.77 1.15
N ILE A 304 10.39 23.95 1.80
CA ILE A 304 10.23 24.01 3.26
C ILE A 304 8.81 23.61 3.68
N GLU A 305 7.77 23.93 2.89
CA GLU A 305 6.40 23.44 3.16
C GLU A 305 6.34 21.92 3.15
N SER A 306 7.01 21.29 2.19
CA SER A 306 7.11 19.82 2.10
C SER A 306 7.90 19.23 3.26
N PHE A 307 8.94 19.92 3.73
CA PHE A 307 9.69 19.56 4.93
C PHE A 307 8.82 19.70 6.18
N ASN A 308 8.18 20.83 6.37
CA ASN A 308 7.31 21.11 7.51
C ASN A 308 6.13 20.14 7.61
N GLY A 309 5.57 19.74 6.46
CA GLY A 309 4.56 18.68 6.42
C GLY A 309 5.07 17.35 6.98
N ARG A 310 6.33 16.98 6.70
CA ARG A 310 6.96 15.74 7.24
C ARG A 310 7.30 15.90 8.71
N PHE A 311 7.86 17.03 9.09
CA PHE A 311 8.18 17.37 10.48
C PHE A 311 6.94 17.28 11.36
N ARG A 312 5.83 17.88 10.91
CA ARG A 312 4.54 17.78 11.61
C ARG A 312 4.03 16.34 11.68
N ASP A 313 4.02 15.62 10.56
CA ASP A 313 3.45 14.27 10.50
C ASP A 313 4.31 13.22 11.23
N GLU A 314 5.63 13.33 11.19
CA GLU A 314 6.57 12.29 11.66
C GLU A 314 7.19 12.61 13.03
N CYS A 315 7.07 13.84 13.54
CA CYS A 315 7.59 14.27 14.83
C CYS A 315 6.50 14.88 15.72
N LEU A 316 5.96 16.05 15.34
CA LEU A 316 5.07 16.79 16.22
C LEU A 316 3.77 16.03 16.53
N ASN A 317 3.12 15.44 15.54
CA ASN A 317 1.88 14.67 15.71
C ASN A 317 2.08 13.27 16.34
N GLU A 318 3.30 12.79 16.44
CA GLU A 318 3.65 11.49 17.05
C GLU A 318 4.11 11.67 18.51
N SER A 319 4.32 12.91 18.97
CA SER A 319 4.90 13.23 20.27
C SER A 319 3.97 14.11 21.08
N TRP A 320 3.99 13.94 22.40
CA TRP A 320 3.30 14.78 23.37
C TRP A 320 4.34 15.41 24.28
N PHE A 321 4.51 16.72 24.21
CA PHE A 321 5.56 17.43 24.94
C PHE A 321 5.03 18.07 26.21
N GLU A 322 5.56 17.72 27.35
CA GLU A 322 5.24 18.34 28.64
C GLU A 322 6.04 19.62 28.86
N THR A 323 7.32 19.60 28.43
CA THR A 323 8.25 20.72 28.62
C THR A 323 8.93 21.12 27.31
N LEU A 324 9.43 22.37 27.28
CA LEU A 324 10.22 22.87 26.15
C LEU A 324 11.53 22.06 25.96
N ALA A 325 12.11 21.59 27.05
CA ALA A 325 13.33 20.75 27.01
C ALA A 325 13.06 19.41 26.30
N GLN A 326 11.99 18.72 26.66
CA GLN A 326 11.56 17.49 25.98
C GLN A 326 11.27 17.73 24.49
N ALA A 327 10.61 18.84 24.17
CA ALA A 327 10.35 19.18 22.77
C ALA A 327 11.64 19.37 21.98
N ARG A 328 12.63 20.09 22.54
CA ARG A 328 13.93 20.30 21.93
C ARG A 328 14.69 18.99 21.70
N GLU A 329 14.72 18.13 22.71
CA GLU A 329 15.39 16.82 22.63
C GLU A 329 14.76 15.92 21.55
N ALA A 330 13.45 15.74 21.58
CA ALA A 330 12.74 14.90 20.61
C ALA A 330 12.89 15.45 19.17
N ILE A 331 12.85 16.75 19.00
CA ILE A 331 13.03 17.40 17.68
C ILE A 331 14.49 17.24 17.22
N ALA A 332 15.47 17.33 18.11
CA ALA A 332 16.88 17.13 17.75
C ALA A 332 17.13 15.67 17.30
N ILE A 333 16.59 14.69 18.02
CA ILE A 333 16.64 13.27 17.62
C ILE A 333 15.99 13.06 16.26
N TRP A 334 14.80 13.63 16.05
CA TRP A 334 14.11 13.52 14.77
C TRP A 334 14.89 14.18 13.63
N ARG A 335 15.51 15.35 13.86
CA ARG A 335 16.35 16.05 12.87
C ARG A 335 17.54 15.20 12.46
N GLN A 336 18.22 14.59 13.43
CA GLN A 336 19.33 13.69 13.16
C GLN A 336 18.88 12.49 12.33
N ASP A 337 17.79 11.85 12.70
CA ASP A 337 17.21 10.74 11.94
C ASP A 337 16.80 11.14 10.51
N TYR A 338 16.20 12.31 10.38
CA TYR A 338 15.80 12.88 9.08
C TYR A 338 16.99 13.05 8.15
N ASN A 339 18.12 13.54 8.66
CA ASN A 339 19.33 13.80 7.90
C ASN A 339 20.14 12.53 7.60
N GLU A 340 20.30 11.64 8.59
CA GLU A 340 21.28 10.54 8.55
C GLU A 340 20.67 9.20 8.14
N VAL A 341 19.39 8.98 8.43
CA VAL A 341 18.77 7.66 8.27
C VAL A 341 17.63 7.66 7.24
N ARG A 342 16.85 8.73 7.18
CA ARG A 342 15.63 8.79 6.39
C ARG A 342 15.89 8.88 4.88
N PRO A 343 15.44 7.89 4.03
CA PRO A 343 15.65 7.96 2.59
C PRO A 343 14.74 9.00 1.92
N HIS A 344 15.29 9.77 0.99
CA HIS A 344 14.59 10.80 0.21
C HIS A 344 14.51 10.46 -1.28
N GLY A 345 13.29 10.40 -1.81
CA GLY A 345 13.03 10.00 -3.20
C GLY A 345 13.60 10.95 -4.25
N THR A 346 13.72 12.25 -3.93
CA THR A 346 14.19 13.30 -4.84
C THR A 346 15.70 13.30 -5.03
N ILE A 347 16.45 12.81 -4.06
CA ILE A 347 17.91 12.77 -4.04
C ILE A 347 18.47 11.33 -4.10
N GLY A 348 17.91 10.50 -4.99
CA GLY A 348 18.43 9.14 -5.21
C GLY A 348 18.05 8.10 -4.16
N ARG A 349 17.09 8.38 -3.27
CA ARG A 349 16.63 7.48 -2.18
C ARG A 349 17.69 7.18 -1.14
N ILE A 350 18.58 8.13 -0.91
CA ILE A 350 19.57 8.14 0.16
C ILE A 350 19.22 9.20 1.19
N PRO A 351 19.80 9.16 2.41
CA PRO A 351 19.65 10.20 3.40
C PRO A 351 20.26 11.54 2.93
N PRO A 352 19.69 12.70 3.34
CA PRO A 352 20.18 14.02 2.98
C PRO A 352 21.66 14.25 3.31
N ALA A 353 22.10 13.82 4.48
CA ALA A 353 23.53 13.97 4.89
C ALA A 353 24.46 13.17 3.99
N ALA A 354 24.08 11.96 3.58
CA ALA A 354 24.86 11.16 2.65
C ALA A 354 24.95 11.82 1.26
N PHE A 355 23.83 12.37 0.78
CA PHE A 355 23.81 13.12 -0.48
C PHE A 355 24.68 14.38 -0.41
N ALA A 356 24.59 15.15 0.68
CA ALA A 356 25.41 16.33 0.90
C ALA A 356 26.91 16.00 0.96
N ALA A 357 27.28 14.89 1.64
CA ALA A 357 28.68 14.44 1.73
C ALA A 357 29.28 14.12 0.35
N MET A 358 28.52 13.46 -0.53
CA MET A 358 28.97 13.18 -1.91
C MET A 358 29.29 14.46 -2.68
N HIS A 359 28.48 15.51 -2.51
CA HIS A 359 28.65 16.77 -3.23
C HIS A 359 29.72 17.68 -2.59
N ARG A 360 30.01 17.58 -1.30
CA ARG A 360 31.15 18.25 -0.66
C ARG A 360 32.46 17.69 -1.19
N GLN A 361 32.57 16.38 -1.37
CA GLN A 361 33.79 15.74 -1.89
C GLN A 361 34.05 16.08 -3.38
N SER A 362 32.98 16.26 -4.18
CA SER A 362 33.12 16.59 -5.60
C SER A 362 33.46 18.06 -5.86
N SER A 363 33.15 18.97 -4.93
CA SER A 363 33.34 20.42 -5.09
C SER A 363 34.73 20.92 -4.72
N GLY A 364 35.57 20.09 -4.09
CA GLY A 364 36.90 20.53 -3.60
C GLY A 364 36.86 21.60 -2.51
N ASP A 365 35.67 22.03 -2.09
CA ASP A 365 35.42 22.99 -1.02
C ASP A 365 35.57 22.29 0.35
N ALA A 366 36.80 21.93 0.70
CA ALA A 366 37.14 21.77 2.10
C ALA A 366 36.97 23.15 2.74
N TRP A 367 35.87 23.34 3.49
CA TRP A 367 35.66 24.52 4.30
C TRP A 367 36.93 24.79 5.13
N GLN A 368 37.69 25.83 4.80
CA GLN A 368 38.76 26.37 5.62
C GLN A 368 38.15 27.45 6.51
N PRO A 369 38.19 27.35 7.84
CA PRO A 369 37.79 28.47 8.68
C PRO A 369 38.66 29.65 8.36
N THR A 370 38.02 30.78 8.00
CA THR A 370 38.71 32.03 7.88
C THR A 370 39.43 32.37 9.19
N THR A 371 40.62 32.95 9.10
CA THR A 371 41.50 33.27 10.24
C THR A 371 40.81 34.02 11.38
N GLU A 372 39.74 34.73 11.10
CA GLU A 372 38.85 35.41 12.10
C GLU A 372 38.04 34.43 12.93
N SER A 373 37.65 33.28 12.39
CA SER A 373 36.93 32.22 13.17
C SER A 373 37.80 31.50 14.18
N GLN A 374 39.11 31.41 13.96
CA GLN A 374 40.04 30.84 14.92
C GLN A 374 40.28 31.77 16.12
N ALA A 375 40.24 33.09 15.91
CA ALA A 375 40.37 34.06 17.00
C ALA A 375 39.17 34.13 17.94
N ALA A 376 37.95 33.84 17.41
CA ALA A 376 36.72 33.84 18.20
C ALA A 376 36.59 32.61 19.12
N ILE A 377 37.23 31.49 18.78
CA ILE A 377 37.20 30.25 19.60
C ILE A 377 38.10 30.37 20.84
N LEU A 378 39.14 31.22 20.77
CA LEU A 378 40.11 31.44 21.87
C LEU A 378 39.66 32.48 22.90
N LEU A 379 38.54 33.17 22.70
CA LEU A 379 38.04 34.23 23.57
C LEU A 379 36.77 33.89 24.36
N THR A 380 36.40 32.61 24.48
CA THR A 380 35.35 32.21 25.43
C THR A 380 35.97 32.04 26.84
N PRO A 381 35.60 32.87 27.84
CA PRO A 381 36.04 32.64 29.22
C PRO A 381 35.39 31.33 29.72
N GLY A 382 36.20 30.52 30.35
CA GLY A 382 35.78 29.29 31.02
C GLY A 382 34.70 29.54 32.09
N PRO A 383 33.96 28.51 32.49
CA PRO A 383 32.89 28.65 33.46
C PRO A 383 33.45 29.16 34.79
N LEU A 384 32.89 30.30 35.25
CA LEU A 384 33.09 30.78 36.61
C LEU A 384 32.52 29.72 37.57
N SER A 385 33.42 29.06 38.27
CA SER A 385 33.12 28.35 39.51
C SER A 385 32.62 29.30 40.55
N ASN A 386 31.30 29.19 40.85
CA ASN A 386 30.75 29.29 42.23
C ASN A 386 29.30 28.85 42.16
#